data_ce6ce210a3a38d3136bc410026914f3d
#
_entry.id   ce6ce210a3a38d3136bc410026914f3d
#
_cell.length_a   1.000
_cell.length_b   1.000
_cell.length_c   1.000
_cell.angle_alpha   90.00
_cell.angle_beta   90.00
_cell.angle_gamma   90.00
#
_symmetry.space_group_name_H-M   'P 1'
#
loop_
_entity.id
_entity.type
_entity.pdbx_description
1 polymer ?
#
loop_
_entity_poly.entity_id
_entity_poly.type
_entity_poly.pdbx_seq_one_letter_code
_entity_poly.pdbx_strand_id
1 'polypeptide(L)'
;MTRTVEYDIAIMGSGVAGMGAAYKLANTGGLKIAVFEKYPAQGGAVSNCPMSFCSTPDTPEAQKSAYEVFARFSNYSANMGLISKMLKYSSEIPKIICDECKIQTEMIVRRDPADYGNQRGYTVGHANGLDVGDIYFLKGRGQGHAFALALLRLRFVLEKKGVEFFFRTPIKEIIREENGKVTGAIAYDKDGNEIRIKCKALIVASGGMTGNLELMKELGVVKTKYEEVYTDGYQVNITFPDSCQDGDGHLAVWKIGGQRTKIALSADPQVPNPGVRIGPNTPWLAANQTKIVTEQPYLRVNELGKRFINEEMSNQHTAISTSIIRNNTNMCCFLIFDEDTAKSLADHVEDDYVYFIFKGVTIHNLREQMDEAIAKGNRHMCHFDTLHEVCEYMGIHEENLRATIDRYNHAKEIGYDADFHTDPKYIKPVRESSGHIYCYRIFAGGYDTMGGIAIDENANILDENNLPIEGLYGAGDMAVGSLYGDPSNAGGNVHGSMPSGLLAGDSAAAYIRSLA
;
A
#
# COMPACT_ATOMS: atom_id res chain seq x y z
N MET A 1 -22.86 26.01 -15.92
CA MET A 1 -23.39 25.61 -17.25
C MET A 1 -23.11 24.14 -17.44
N THR A 2 -24.05 23.36 -17.96
CA THR A 2 -23.86 21.95 -18.28
C THR A 2 -23.31 21.81 -19.71
N ARG A 3 -22.22 21.08 -19.90
CA ARG A 3 -21.72 20.69 -21.22
C ARG A 3 -21.71 19.19 -21.37
N THR A 4 -21.93 18.68 -22.57
CA THR A 4 -21.81 17.24 -22.88
C THR A 4 -20.57 17.01 -23.71
N VAL A 5 -19.83 15.96 -23.37
CA VAL A 5 -18.67 15.44 -24.12
C VAL A 5 -18.91 13.98 -24.45
N GLU A 6 -18.33 13.48 -25.56
CA GLU A 6 -18.55 12.12 -26.04
C GLU A 6 -17.23 11.44 -26.39
N TYR A 7 -17.05 10.26 -25.82
CA TYR A 7 -15.88 9.39 -25.98
C TYR A 7 -16.30 7.93 -26.20
N ASP A 8 -15.43 7.14 -26.77
CA ASP A 8 -15.67 5.69 -26.77
C ASP A 8 -15.46 5.14 -25.36
N ILE A 9 -14.40 5.59 -24.68
CA ILE A 9 -14.08 5.19 -23.30
C ILE A 9 -13.73 6.41 -22.46
N ALA A 10 -14.30 6.45 -21.27
CA ALA A 10 -13.88 7.34 -20.19
C ALA A 10 -13.14 6.54 -19.09
N ILE A 11 -12.12 7.15 -18.51
CA ILE A 11 -11.34 6.59 -17.39
C ILE A 11 -11.44 7.54 -16.21
N MET A 12 -11.85 7.04 -15.06
CA MET A 12 -11.89 7.77 -13.79
C MET A 12 -10.60 7.55 -13.02
N GLY A 13 -9.75 8.57 -12.98
CA GLY A 13 -8.46 8.56 -12.28
C GLY A 13 -7.26 8.37 -13.20
N SER A 14 -6.19 9.13 -12.96
CA SER A 14 -4.93 9.09 -13.68
C SER A 14 -3.77 8.53 -12.84
N GLY A 15 -4.09 7.69 -11.86
CA GLY A 15 -3.13 6.87 -11.13
C GLY A 15 -2.52 5.76 -12.02
N VAL A 16 -1.69 4.91 -11.44
CA VAL A 16 -0.99 3.84 -12.17
C VAL A 16 -1.95 2.94 -12.95
N ALA A 17 -3.09 2.59 -12.36
CA ALA A 17 -4.09 1.74 -13.02
C ALA A 17 -4.76 2.45 -14.20
N GLY A 18 -5.23 3.68 -14.00
CA GLY A 18 -5.85 4.47 -15.07
C GLY A 18 -4.89 4.75 -16.22
N MET A 19 -3.62 5.04 -15.93
CA MET A 19 -2.58 5.23 -16.92
C MET A 19 -2.24 3.93 -17.69
N GLY A 20 -2.26 2.78 -16.98
CA GLY A 20 -2.14 1.46 -17.62
C GLY A 20 -3.30 1.17 -18.58
N ALA A 21 -4.54 1.45 -18.16
CA ALA A 21 -5.72 1.31 -19.01
C ALA A 21 -5.63 2.22 -20.26
N ALA A 22 -5.31 3.49 -20.06
CA ALA A 22 -5.13 4.44 -21.17
C ALA A 22 -4.04 4.00 -22.16
N TYR A 23 -2.93 3.43 -21.64
CA TYR A 23 -1.85 2.91 -22.48
C TYR A 23 -2.32 1.77 -23.39
N LYS A 24 -3.04 0.82 -22.81
CA LYS A 24 -3.54 -0.34 -23.57
C LYS A 24 -4.54 0.10 -24.64
N LEU A 25 -5.48 0.95 -24.28
CA LEU A 25 -6.48 1.51 -25.17
C LEU A 25 -5.87 2.33 -26.32
N ALA A 26 -4.91 3.22 -26.01
CA ALA A 26 -4.23 4.04 -27.01
C ALA A 26 -3.45 3.21 -28.04
N ASN A 27 -2.92 2.05 -27.61
CA ASN A 27 -2.22 1.12 -28.52
C ASN A 27 -3.17 0.22 -29.33
N THR A 28 -4.45 0.16 -28.97
CA THR A 28 -5.47 -0.55 -29.77
C THR A 28 -5.82 0.24 -31.04
N GLY A 29 -5.73 1.58 -31.00
CA GLY A 29 -6.03 2.50 -32.11
C GLY A 29 -7.53 2.69 -32.39
N GLY A 30 -7.87 3.80 -32.99
CA GLY A 30 -9.23 4.09 -33.49
C GLY A 30 -10.27 4.44 -32.44
N LEU A 31 -9.87 4.56 -31.14
CA LEU A 31 -10.77 4.90 -30.03
C LEU A 31 -10.58 6.34 -29.57
N LYS A 32 -11.67 7.01 -29.26
CA LYS A 32 -11.69 8.28 -28.54
C LYS A 32 -11.62 8.00 -27.02
N ILE A 33 -10.53 8.39 -26.38
CA ILE A 33 -10.23 8.06 -24.99
C ILE A 33 -10.06 9.35 -24.18
N ALA A 34 -10.74 9.44 -23.03
CA ALA A 34 -10.54 10.52 -22.08
C ALA A 34 -10.27 10.00 -20.66
N VAL A 35 -9.34 10.67 -19.97
CA VAL A 35 -9.00 10.44 -18.58
C VAL A 35 -9.45 11.64 -17.75
N PHE A 36 -10.27 11.41 -16.74
CA PHE A 36 -10.78 12.40 -15.82
C PHE A 36 -10.11 12.26 -14.46
N GLU A 37 -9.40 13.29 -14.03
CA GLU A 37 -8.61 13.33 -12.81
C GLU A 37 -9.06 14.51 -11.93
N LYS A 38 -9.31 14.24 -10.66
CA LYS A 38 -9.71 15.30 -9.73
C LYS A 38 -8.55 16.18 -9.26
N TYR A 39 -7.34 15.63 -9.29
CA TYR A 39 -6.13 16.36 -8.93
C TYR A 39 -5.62 17.25 -10.08
N PRO A 40 -4.77 18.26 -9.79
CA PRO A 40 -4.21 19.11 -10.87
C PRO A 40 -3.18 18.41 -11.75
N ALA A 41 -2.78 17.18 -11.42
CA ALA A 41 -1.78 16.40 -12.16
C ALA A 41 -2.08 14.90 -12.06
N GLN A 42 -1.49 14.11 -12.96
CA GLN A 42 -1.51 12.65 -12.89
C GLN A 42 -0.68 12.13 -11.70
N GLY A 43 -1.02 10.90 -11.21
CA GLY A 43 -0.15 10.24 -10.24
C GLY A 43 -0.81 9.35 -9.22
N GLY A 44 -1.73 9.86 -8.42
CA GLY A 44 -2.29 9.12 -7.29
C GLY A 44 -1.25 8.76 -6.22
N ALA A 45 -1.55 7.75 -5.40
CA ALA A 45 -0.70 7.33 -4.26
C ALA A 45 0.75 6.99 -4.65
N VAL A 46 0.94 6.33 -5.78
CA VAL A 46 2.28 5.90 -6.23
C VAL A 46 3.21 7.05 -6.62
N SER A 47 2.71 8.26 -6.83
CA SER A 47 3.57 9.41 -7.07
C SER A 47 4.41 9.78 -5.87
N ASN A 48 4.04 9.33 -4.69
CA ASN A 48 4.66 9.74 -3.43
C ASN A 48 5.52 8.66 -2.79
N CYS A 49 5.39 7.38 -3.19
CA CYS A 49 5.98 6.30 -2.42
C CYS A 49 6.86 5.31 -3.18
N PRO A 50 6.45 4.57 -4.22
CA PRO A 50 7.28 3.47 -4.66
C PRO A 50 8.52 3.93 -5.42
N MET A 51 9.64 3.32 -5.05
CA MET A 51 10.92 3.46 -5.76
C MET A 51 11.16 2.30 -6.72
N SER A 52 10.27 1.32 -6.71
CA SER A 52 10.41 0.07 -7.43
C SER A 52 9.08 -0.45 -7.95
N PHE A 53 9.15 -1.34 -8.89
CA PHE A 53 8.05 -2.20 -9.30
C PHE A 53 8.56 -3.64 -9.46
N CYS A 54 7.66 -4.60 -9.38
CA CYS A 54 7.94 -5.99 -9.71
C CYS A 54 7.26 -6.35 -11.02
N SER A 55 7.88 -7.24 -11.74
CA SER A 55 7.37 -7.78 -12.99
C SER A 55 7.63 -9.28 -13.04
N THR A 56 6.59 -10.06 -13.26
CA THR A 56 6.73 -11.49 -13.50
C THR A 56 7.09 -11.70 -14.98
N PRO A 57 8.26 -12.28 -15.29
CA PRO A 57 8.61 -12.58 -16.68
C PRO A 57 7.56 -13.46 -17.37
N ASP A 58 7.34 -13.23 -18.68
CA ASP A 58 6.41 -14.03 -19.49
C ASP A 58 7.07 -15.35 -19.94
N THR A 59 7.51 -16.14 -18.95
CA THR A 59 7.99 -17.51 -19.15
C THR A 59 7.13 -18.50 -18.38
N PRO A 60 6.92 -19.73 -18.88
CA PRO A 60 6.08 -20.71 -18.20
C PRO A 60 6.51 -20.97 -16.76
N GLU A 61 7.82 -21.00 -16.48
CA GLU A 61 8.39 -21.25 -15.16
C GLU A 61 8.07 -20.12 -14.20
N ALA A 62 8.33 -18.87 -14.61
CA ALA A 62 8.10 -17.69 -13.78
C ALA A 62 6.59 -17.50 -13.50
N GLN A 63 5.75 -17.63 -14.53
CA GLN A 63 4.30 -17.50 -14.40
C GLN A 63 3.72 -18.58 -13.47
N LYS A 64 4.16 -19.84 -13.61
CA LYS A 64 3.74 -20.94 -12.73
C LYS A 64 4.17 -20.71 -11.29
N SER A 65 5.42 -20.35 -11.08
CA SER A 65 5.95 -20.13 -9.73
C SER A 65 5.24 -18.99 -9.02
N ALA A 66 5.06 -17.85 -9.70
CA ALA A 66 4.32 -16.73 -9.16
C ALA A 66 2.86 -17.08 -8.86
N TYR A 67 2.20 -17.80 -9.75
CA TYR A 67 0.84 -18.28 -9.54
C TYR A 67 0.72 -19.16 -8.28
N GLU A 68 1.65 -20.09 -8.08
CA GLU A 68 1.67 -20.97 -6.90
C GLU A 68 1.92 -20.18 -5.61
N VAL A 69 2.72 -19.12 -5.64
CA VAL A 69 2.93 -18.22 -4.50
C VAL A 69 1.61 -17.54 -4.13
N PHE A 70 0.90 -16.95 -5.09
CA PHE A 70 -0.40 -16.33 -4.83
C PHE A 70 -1.44 -17.32 -4.33
N ALA A 71 -1.49 -18.52 -4.91
CA ALA A 71 -2.41 -19.57 -4.48
C ALA A 71 -2.21 -19.93 -3.00
N ARG A 72 -0.98 -20.19 -2.60
CA ARG A 72 -0.63 -20.52 -1.20
C ARG A 72 -0.89 -19.34 -0.27
N PHE A 73 -0.47 -18.15 -0.66
CA PHE A 73 -0.62 -16.95 0.15
C PHE A 73 -2.09 -16.59 0.42
N SER A 74 -2.93 -16.69 -0.60
CA SER A 74 -4.37 -16.46 -0.47
C SER A 74 -5.13 -17.66 0.10
N ASN A 75 -4.44 -18.74 0.41
CA ASN A 75 -5.06 -20.01 0.80
C ASN A 75 -6.12 -20.46 -0.22
N TYR A 76 -5.84 -20.26 -1.50
CA TYR A 76 -6.72 -20.52 -2.66
C TYR A 76 -8.06 -19.75 -2.62
N SER A 77 -8.18 -18.71 -1.80
CA SER A 77 -9.41 -17.90 -1.71
C SER A 77 -9.49 -16.77 -2.74
N ALA A 78 -8.38 -16.48 -3.42
CA ALA A 78 -8.31 -15.45 -4.45
C ALA A 78 -8.94 -15.91 -5.77
N ASN A 79 -9.30 -14.97 -6.63
CA ASN A 79 -9.68 -15.25 -8.00
C ASN A 79 -8.44 -15.66 -8.83
N MET A 80 -8.19 -16.97 -8.90
CA MET A 80 -6.97 -17.49 -9.54
C MET A 80 -6.95 -17.26 -11.07
N GLY A 81 -8.11 -17.11 -11.73
CA GLY A 81 -8.20 -16.72 -13.13
C GLY A 81 -7.74 -15.28 -13.34
N LEU A 82 -8.18 -14.37 -12.47
CA LEU A 82 -7.74 -12.98 -12.45
C LEU A 82 -6.22 -12.90 -12.19
N ILE A 83 -5.70 -13.62 -11.19
CA ILE A 83 -4.26 -13.67 -10.89
C ILE A 83 -3.46 -14.10 -12.12
N SER A 84 -3.85 -15.17 -12.79
CA SER A 84 -3.15 -15.65 -13.98
C SER A 84 -3.02 -14.56 -15.06
N LYS A 85 -4.10 -13.83 -15.33
CA LYS A 85 -4.08 -12.70 -16.27
C LYS A 85 -3.20 -11.55 -15.78
N MET A 86 -3.32 -11.20 -14.51
CA MET A 86 -2.53 -10.11 -13.90
C MET A 86 -1.02 -10.38 -13.97
N LEU A 87 -0.59 -11.60 -13.69
CA LEU A 87 0.81 -11.99 -13.81
C LEU A 87 1.32 -11.83 -15.24
N LYS A 88 0.52 -12.21 -16.24
CA LYS A 88 0.86 -12.01 -17.65
C LYS A 88 1.01 -10.53 -17.99
N TYR A 89 0.04 -9.68 -17.60
CA TYR A 89 0.13 -8.25 -17.85
C TYR A 89 1.27 -7.58 -17.06
N SER A 90 1.70 -8.13 -15.93
CA SER A 90 2.83 -7.56 -15.18
C SER A 90 4.14 -7.61 -15.98
N SER A 91 4.29 -8.56 -16.89
CA SER A 91 5.45 -8.64 -17.79
C SER A 91 5.60 -7.45 -18.75
N GLU A 92 4.53 -6.69 -18.97
CA GLU A 92 4.56 -5.50 -19.83
C GLU A 92 5.11 -4.25 -19.11
N ILE A 93 5.17 -4.25 -17.77
CA ILE A 93 5.57 -3.07 -16.99
C ILE A 93 6.97 -2.56 -17.35
N PRO A 94 8.02 -3.40 -17.44
CA PRO A 94 9.35 -2.92 -17.82
C PRO A 94 9.37 -2.20 -19.16
N LYS A 95 8.65 -2.70 -20.15
CA LYS A 95 8.52 -2.05 -21.46
C LYS A 95 7.89 -0.67 -21.33
N ILE A 96 6.82 -0.54 -20.55
CA ILE A 96 6.14 0.75 -20.35
C ILE A 96 7.05 1.74 -19.63
N ILE A 97 7.64 1.33 -18.53
CA ILE A 97 8.44 2.23 -17.67
C ILE A 97 9.81 2.53 -18.29
N CYS A 98 10.52 1.49 -18.75
CA CYS A 98 11.88 1.68 -19.25
C CYS A 98 11.91 2.17 -20.69
N ASP A 99 11.10 1.57 -21.57
CA ASP A 99 11.18 1.85 -23.01
C ASP A 99 10.33 3.05 -23.44
N GLU A 100 9.06 3.11 -23.00
CA GLU A 100 8.17 4.21 -23.37
C GLU A 100 8.44 5.47 -22.54
N CYS A 101 8.54 5.31 -21.21
CA CYS A 101 8.80 6.45 -20.32
C CYS A 101 10.27 6.84 -20.23
N LYS A 102 11.20 6.04 -20.80
CA LYS A 102 12.65 6.30 -20.74
C LYS A 102 13.16 6.49 -19.31
N ILE A 103 12.65 5.72 -18.38
CA ILE A 103 13.12 5.71 -16.99
C ILE A 103 14.25 4.69 -16.88
N GLN A 104 15.37 5.13 -16.33
CA GLN A 104 16.46 4.21 -16.02
C GLN A 104 16.09 3.40 -14.78
N THR A 105 16.27 2.10 -14.87
CA THR A 105 16.06 1.17 -13.77
C THR A 105 17.34 0.41 -13.49
N GLU A 106 17.43 -0.11 -12.28
CA GLU A 106 18.41 -1.09 -11.86
C GLU A 106 17.66 -2.31 -11.36
N MET A 107 17.93 -3.45 -11.95
CA MET A 107 17.43 -4.71 -11.43
C MET A 107 18.28 -5.09 -10.23
N ILE A 108 17.69 -5.05 -9.02
CA ILE A 108 18.42 -5.31 -7.79
C ILE A 108 18.39 -6.80 -7.44
N VAL A 109 17.33 -7.49 -7.80
CA VAL A 109 17.20 -8.91 -7.56
C VAL A 109 16.61 -9.57 -8.79
N ARG A 110 17.44 -10.32 -9.51
CA ARG A 110 16.95 -11.34 -10.41
C ARG A 110 16.84 -12.63 -9.61
N ARG A 111 15.64 -13.13 -9.44
CA ARG A 111 15.42 -14.37 -8.71
C ARG A 111 15.21 -15.50 -9.67
N ASP A 112 15.72 -16.66 -9.27
CA ASP A 112 15.28 -17.90 -9.91
C ASP A 112 13.76 -18.01 -9.64
N PRO A 113 12.93 -18.18 -10.68
CA PRO A 113 11.49 -18.40 -10.49
C PRO A 113 11.15 -19.52 -9.52
N ALA A 114 12.02 -20.51 -9.36
CA ALA A 114 11.86 -21.59 -8.38
C ALA A 114 11.94 -21.10 -6.92
N ASP A 115 12.54 -19.93 -6.69
CA ASP A 115 12.73 -19.34 -5.36
C ASP A 115 11.66 -18.29 -5.00
N TYR A 116 10.70 -18.04 -5.86
CA TYR A 116 9.62 -17.09 -5.55
C TYR A 116 8.86 -17.51 -4.29
N GLY A 117 8.75 -16.57 -3.35
CA GLY A 117 8.06 -16.79 -2.08
C GLY A 117 8.83 -17.58 -1.02
N ASN A 118 10.05 -18.05 -1.29
CA ASN A 118 10.84 -18.86 -0.34
C ASN A 118 11.80 -18.02 0.53
N GLN A 119 11.90 -16.73 0.34
CA GLN A 119 12.93 -15.95 1.02
C GLN A 119 12.49 -15.47 2.40
N ARG A 120 13.36 -15.70 3.38
CA ARG A 120 13.36 -15.03 4.68
C ARG A 120 14.06 -13.68 4.51
N GLY A 121 13.51 -12.65 5.12
CA GLY A 121 14.11 -11.32 5.11
C GLY A 121 13.39 -10.36 4.17
N TYR A 122 13.72 -9.09 4.36
CA TYR A 122 13.17 -7.99 3.60
C TYR A 122 13.72 -8.05 2.18
N THR A 123 12.92 -8.49 1.28
CA THR A 123 13.29 -8.40 -0.11
C THR A 123 12.95 -7.03 -0.64
N VAL A 124 13.98 -6.43 -1.10
CA VAL A 124 14.04 -5.12 -1.69
C VAL A 124 12.81 -4.83 -2.56
N GLY A 125 12.01 -3.85 -2.13
CA GLY A 125 10.87 -3.37 -2.90
C GLY A 125 9.53 -4.03 -2.60
N HIS A 126 9.48 -4.96 -1.65
CA HIS A 126 8.22 -5.60 -1.27
C HIS A 126 7.91 -5.41 0.20
N ALA A 127 7.12 -4.41 0.47
CA ALA A 127 6.48 -4.21 1.75
C ALA A 127 5.60 -5.40 2.18
N ASN A 128 5.49 -6.45 1.38
CA ASN A 128 4.38 -7.39 1.49
C ASN A 128 4.77 -8.87 1.49
N GLY A 129 6.06 -9.18 1.38
CA GLY A 129 6.52 -10.57 1.43
C GLY A 129 6.16 -11.46 0.24
N LEU A 130 5.51 -10.92 -0.78
CA LEU A 130 5.16 -11.63 -2.00
C LEU A 130 6.12 -11.28 -3.13
N ASP A 131 7.19 -12.03 -3.23
CA ASP A 131 8.07 -11.93 -4.38
C ASP A 131 7.60 -12.87 -5.47
N VAL A 132 7.01 -12.27 -6.48
CA VAL A 132 6.42 -12.99 -7.61
C VAL A 132 7.05 -12.61 -8.94
N GLY A 133 8.22 -11.99 -8.93
CA GLY A 133 8.90 -11.56 -10.15
C GLY A 133 10.22 -10.83 -9.92
N ASP A 134 10.76 -10.29 -11.00
CA ASP A 134 11.95 -9.46 -10.98
C ASP A 134 11.65 -8.07 -10.42
N ILE A 135 12.55 -7.54 -9.60
CA ILE A 135 12.39 -6.24 -8.96
C ILE A 135 13.27 -5.21 -9.65
N TYR A 136 12.65 -4.14 -10.08
CA TYR A 136 13.26 -3.03 -10.79
C TYR A 136 13.23 -1.77 -9.92
N PHE A 137 14.40 -1.22 -9.61
CA PHE A 137 14.54 0.07 -8.98
C PHE A 137 14.62 1.19 -10.00
N LEU A 138 13.84 2.24 -9.79
CA LEU A 138 13.87 3.41 -10.65
C LEU A 138 15.03 4.32 -10.23
N LYS A 139 15.98 4.56 -11.15
CA LYS A 139 17.03 5.56 -10.97
C LYS A 139 16.44 6.94 -11.17
N GLY A 140 16.52 7.81 -10.17
CA GLY A 140 15.96 9.16 -10.27
C GLY A 140 16.32 10.05 -9.08
N ARG A 141 16.01 11.32 -9.20
CA ARG A 141 16.26 12.33 -8.17
C ARG A 141 15.27 12.13 -7.01
N GLY A 142 15.79 11.72 -5.88
CA GLY A 142 15.00 11.60 -4.64
C GLY A 142 14.03 10.42 -4.65
N GLN A 143 13.80 9.92 -3.48
CA GLN A 143 12.93 8.79 -3.23
C GLN A 143 11.47 9.21 -3.46
N GLY A 144 10.70 8.42 -4.19
CA GLY A 144 9.29 8.69 -4.51
C GLY A 144 9.03 9.44 -5.83
N HIS A 145 9.96 10.27 -6.30
CA HIS A 145 9.74 11.08 -7.52
C HIS A 145 9.92 10.35 -8.84
N ALA A 146 10.63 9.22 -8.84
CA ALA A 146 10.90 8.51 -10.08
C ALA A 146 9.62 7.96 -10.73
N PHE A 147 8.66 7.50 -9.92
CA PHE A 147 7.38 7.04 -10.43
C PHE A 147 6.48 8.21 -10.88
N ALA A 148 6.48 9.33 -10.17
CA ALA A 148 5.79 10.55 -10.62
C ALA A 148 6.32 11.01 -11.98
N LEU A 149 7.66 10.95 -12.18
CA LEU A 149 8.27 11.25 -13.47
C LEU A 149 7.89 10.23 -14.55
N ALA A 150 7.82 8.94 -14.22
CA ALA A 150 7.36 7.91 -15.14
C ALA A 150 5.94 8.18 -15.63
N LEU A 151 5.01 8.45 -14.71
CA LEU A 151 3.63 8.77 -15.07
C LEU A 151 3.50 10.08 -15.85
N LEU A 152 4.30 11.09 -15.52
CA LEU A 152 4.35 12.33 -16.31
C LEU A 152 4.78 12.06 -17.76
N ARG A 153 5.83 11.27 -17.94
CA ARG A 153 6.31 10.91 -19.27
C ARG A 153 5.30 10.03 -20.02
N LEU A 154 4.67 9.08 -19.32
CA LEU A 154 3.61 8.25 -19.88
C LEU A 154 2.43 9.11 -20.36
N ARG A 155 2.03 10.13 -19.57
CA ARG A 155 1.01 11.07 -20.02
C ARG A 155 1.37 11.70 -21.37
N PHE A 156 2.57 12.22 -21.54
CA PHE A 156 2.99 12.82 -22.81
C PHE A 156 3.00 11.82 -23.97
N VAL A 157 3.33 10.56 -23.71
CA VAL A 157 3.21 9.49 -24.72
C VAL A 157 1.76 9.30 -25.11
N LEU A 158 0.85 9.27 -24.15
CA LEU A 158 -0.59 9.05 -24.36
C LEU A 158 -1.25 10.24 -25.05
N GLU A 159 -0.93 11.48 -24.69
CA GLU A 159 -1.41 12.70 -25.36
C GLU A 159 -1.02 12.72 -26.84
N LYS A 160 0.22 12.30 -27.17
CA LYS A 160 0.66 12.13 -28.56
C LYS A 160 -0.12 11.06 -29.33
N LYS A 161 -0.70 10.09 -28.63
CA LYS A 161 -1.57 9.05 -29.20
C LYS A 161 -3.05 9.45 -29.21
N GLY A 162 -3.38 10.68 -28.85
CA GLY A 162 -4.74 11.23 -28.90
C GLY A 162 -5.59 10.99 -27.65
N VAL A 163 -4.99 10.57 -26.51
CA VAL A 163 -5.70 10.49 -25.22
C VAL A 163 -5.87 11.90 -24.65
N GLU A 164 -7.09 12.27 -24.31
CA GLU A 164 -7.40 13.56 -23.68
C GLU A 164 -7.39 13.44 -22.15
N PHE A 165 -6.80 14.43 -21.48
CA PHE A 165 -6.74 14.48 -20.02
C PHE A 165 -7.49 15.70 -19.47
N PHE A 166 -8.40 15.46 -18.55
CA PHE A 166 -9.18 16.49 -17.83
C PHE A 166 -8.76 16.48 -16.36
N PHE A 167 -7.87 17.41 -15.99
CA PHE A 167 -7.45 17.61 -14.60
C PHE A 167 -8.41 18.51 -13.85
N ARG A 168 -8.43 18.41 -12.52
CA ARG A 168 -9.39 19.10 -11.63
C ARG A 168 -10.85 18.87 -12.07
N THR A 169 -11.11 17.65 -12.54
CA THR A 169 -12.40 17.28 -13.12
C THR A 169 -12.86 15.94 -12.54
N PRO A 170 -13.25 15.90 -11.25
CA PRO A 170 -13.71 14.68 -10.60
C PRO A 170 -14.99 14.14 -11.24
N ILE A 171 -15.02 12.85 -11.56
CA ILE A 171 -16.26 12.11 -11.80
C ILE A 171 -16.90 11.85 -10.43
N LYS A 172 -18.18 12.17 -10.28
CA LYS A 172 -18.94 11.99 -9.03
C LYS A 172 -20.10 11.00 -9.17
N GLU A 173 -20.60 10.80 -10.37
CA GLU A 173 -21.72 9.89 -10.62
C GLU A 173 -21.49 9.04 -11.87
N ILE A 174 -21.98 7.81 -11.83
CA ILE A 174 -22.00 6.89 -12.99
C ILE A 174 -23.44 6.82 -13.47
N ILE A 175 -23.63 6.90 -14.79
CA ILE A 175 -24.96 6.80 -15.41
C ILE A 175 -25.15 5.34 -15.84
N ARG A 176 -26.06 4.65 -15.16
CA ARG A 176 -26.52 3.29 -15.48
C ARG A 176 -27.97 3.36 -15.92
N GLU A 177 -28.25 2.87 -17.12
CA GLU A 177 -29.59 2.85 -17.70
C GLU A 177 -30.47 1.76 -17.04
N GLU A 178 -31.78 1.82 -17.27
CA GLU A 178 -32.73 0.82 -16.73
C GLU A 178 -32.44 -0.62 -17.23
N ASN A 179 -31.86 -0.76 -18.41
CA ASN A 179 -31.42 -2.05 -18.97
C ASN A 179 -30.13 -2.58 -18.32
N GLY A 180 -29.57 -1.86 -17.36
CA GLY A 180 -28.38 -2.26 -16.60
C GLY A 180 -27.06 -1.82 -17.20
N LYS A 181 -27.04 -1.21 -18.39
CA LYS A 181 -25.84 -0.78 -19.10
C LYS A 181 -25.33 0.58 -18.58
N VAL A 182 -24.02 0.72 -18.43
CA VAL A 182 -23.38 2.03 -18.18
C VAL A 182 -23.17 2.74 -19.52
N THR A 183 -23.66 3.99 -19.59
CA THR A 183 -23.63 4.82 -20.82
C THR A 183 -22.90 6.14 -20.62
N GLY A 184 -22.41 6.40 -19.41
CA GLY A 184 -21.68 7.64 -19.14
C GLY A 184 -21.44 7.91 -17.65
N ALA A 185 -21.07 9.15 -17.38
CA ALA A 185 -20.79 9.65 -16.04
C ALA A 185 -21.05 11.16 -15.96
N ILE A 186 -21.10 11.69 -14.72
CA ILE A 186 -21.16 13.12 -14.45
C ILE A 186 -19.88 13.53 -13.74
N ALA A 187 -19.21 14.52 -14.27
CA ALA A 187 -18.05 15.16 -13.69
C ALA A 187 -18.30 16.65 -13.45
N TYR A 188 -17.46 17.26 -12.65
CA TYR A 188 -17.51 18.70 -12.39
C TYR A 188 -16.14 19.30 -12.67
N ASP A 189 -16.12 20.46 -13.36
CA ASP A 189 -14.88 21.18 -13.59
C ASP A 189 -14.43 21.96 -12.33
N LYS A 190 -13.27 22.61 -12.41
CA LYS A 190 -12.71 23.42 -11.31
C LYS A 190 -13.60 24.57 -10.84
N ASP A 191 -14.55 24.99 -11.67
CA ASP A 191 -15.48 26.08 -11.40
C ASP A 191 -16.86 25.56 -10.95
N GLY A 192 -16.99 24.23 -10.76
CA GLY A 192 -18.22 23.56 -10.35
C GLY A 192 -19.25 23.36 -11.47
N ASN A 193 -18.89 23.59 -12.73
CA ASN A 193 -19.81 23.33 -13.83
C ASN A 193 -19.91 21.85 -14.13
N GLU A 194 -21.12 21.37 -14.37
CA GLU A 194 -21.40 19.98 -14.73
C GLU A 194 -20.89 19.63 -16.14
N ILE A 195 -20.21 18.51 -16.24
CA ILE A 195 -19.79 17.88 -17.50
C ILE A 195 -20.47 16.51 -17.58
N ARG A 196 -21.41 16.37 -18.50
CA ARG A 196 -22.02 15.08 -18.79
C ARG A 196 -21.16 14.33 -19.80
N ILE A 197 -20.61 13.22 -19.39
CA ILE A 197 -19.77 12.36 -20.20
C ILE A 197 -20.65 11.25 -20.77
N LYS A 198 -20.71 11.14 -22.10
CA LYS A 198 -21.28 9.98 -22.79
C LYS A 198 -20.13 9.07 -23.20
N CYS A 199 -20.23 7.78 -22.89
CA CYS A 199 -19.23 6.81 -23.31
C CYS A 199 -19.86 5.41 -23.47
N LYS A 200 -19.19 4.56 -24.29
CA LYS A 200 -19.59 3.16 -24.49
C LYS A 200 -19.10 2.29 -23.33
N ALA A 201 -17.98 2.67 -22.72
CA ALA A 201 -17.45 2.02 -21.53
C ALA A 201 -16.79 3.03 -20.58
N LEU A 202 -16.87 2.73 -19.26
CA LEU A 202 -16.23 3.47 -18.19
C LEU A 202 -15.28 2.55 -17.42
N ILE A 203 -14.03 2.98 -17.24
CA ILE A 203 -13.07 2.32 -16.37
C ILE A 203 -12.92 3.13 -15.09
N VAL A 204 -13.20 2.52 -13.94
CA VAL A 204 -13.04 3.14 -12.62
C VAL A 204 -11.69 2.72 -12.04
N ALA A 205 -10.78 3.68 -11.89
CA ALA A 205 -9.40 3.50 -11.42
C ALA A 205 -9.02 4.61 -10.41
N SER A 206 -9.94 4.91 -9.49
CA SER A 206 -9.87 6.07 -8.60
C SER A 206 -9.01 5.87 -7.35
N GLY A 207 -8.40 4.69 -7.16
CA GLY A 207 -7.61 4.37 -5.96
C GLY A 207 -8.49 4.11 -4.73
N GLY A 208 -7.92 4.26 -3.54
CA GLY A 208 -8.57 3.95 -2.28
C GLY A 208 -9.27 5.13 -1.60
N MET A 209 -9.27 5.10 -0.24
CA MET A 209 -10.00 6.09 0.57
C MET A 209 -9.24 6.56 1.81
N THR A 210 -7.91 6.43 1.86
CA THR A 210 -7.11 6.82 3.03
C THR A 210 -7.19 8.30 3.38
N GLY A 211 -7.61 9.16 2.46
CA GLY A 211 -7.91 10.57 2.73
C GLY A 211 -9.29 10.83 3.34
N ASN A 212 -10.12 9.79 3.54
CA ASN A 212 -11.47 9.93 4.09
C ASN A 212 -11.61 9.08 5.36
N LEU A 213 -11.15 9.65 6.49
CA LEU A 213 -11.15 8.97 7.78
C LEU A 213 -12.58 8.57 8.22
N GLU A 214 -13.56 9.43 7.99
CA GLU A 214 -14.94 9.15 8.40
C GLU A 214 -15.51 7.95 7.65
N LEU A 215 -15.26 7.85 6.33
CA LEU A 215 -15.66 6.68 5.54
C LEU A 215 -14.92 5.43 6.00
N MET A 216 -13.63 5.53 6.30
CA MET A 216 -12.85 4.40 6.83
C MET A 216 -13.36 3.92 8.19
N LYS A 217 -13.81 4.83 9.06
CA LYS A 217 -14.42 4.50 10.35
C LYS A 217 -15.80 3.83 10.16
N GLU A 218 -16.64 4.41 9.31
CA GLU A 218 -17.97 3.87 8.96
C GLU A 218 -17.85 2.43 8.45
N LEU A 219 -16.87 2.16 7.59
CA LEU A 219 -16.61 0.85 7.01
C LEU A 219 -15.82 -0.09 7.94
N GLY A 220 -15.42 0.39 9.12
CA GLY A 220 -14.67 -0.38 10.10
C GLY A 220 -13.23 -0.72 9.67
N VAL A 221 -12.67 0.02 8.73
CA VAL A 221 -11.27 -0.10 8.31
C VAL A 221 -10.34 0.48 9.38
N VAL A 222 -10.72 1.60 9.99
CA VAL A 222 -10.01 2.22 11.12
C VAL A 222 -10.84 2.08 12.38
N LYS A 223 -10.25 1.47 13.43
CA LYS A 223 -10.83 1.25 14.76
C LYS A 223 -9.80 1.57 15.83
N THR A 224 -9.74 2.81 16.27
CA THR A 224 -8.79 3.25 17.29
C THR A 224 -9.32 4.44 18.07
N LYS A 225 -8.88 4.60 19.33
CA LYS A 225 -9.09 5.82 20.10
C LYS A 225 -8.09 6.93 19.74
N TYR A 226 -7.08 6.62 18.95
CA TYR A 226 -6.02 7.53 18.51
C TYR A 226 -6.28 8.02 17.08
N GLU A 227 -7.47 8.60 16.84
CA GLU A 227 -7.88 9.02 15.50
C GLU A 227 -6.93 10.06 14.90
N GLU A 228 -6.31 10.88 15.75
CA GLU A 228 -5.36 11.90 15.34
C GLU A 228 -4.17 11.37 14.54
N VAL A 229 -3.78 10.11 14.74
CA VAL A 229 -2.66 9.52 14.00
C VAL A 229 -2.98 9.24 12.53
N TYR A 230 -4.27 9.29 12.16
CA TYR A 230 -4.75 9.12 10.79
C TYR A 230 -5.17 10.44 10.13
N THR A 231 -4.90 11.57 10.77
CA THR A 231 -5.20 12.91 10.26
C THR A 231 -3.94 13.69 9.91
N ASP A 232 -4.13 14.91 9.41
CA ASP A 232 -3.05 15.83 9.06
C ASP A 232 -2.05 16.03 10.18
N GLY A 233 -0.77 15.90 9.84
CA GLY A 233 0.34 16.17 10.75
C GLY A 233 0.91 14.97 11.48
N TYR A 234 0.26 13.80 11.46
CA TYR A 234 0.72 12.58 12.14
C TYR A 234 1.03 11.49 11.12
N GLN A 235 1.37 11.37 10.17
CA GLN A 235 1.87 10.46 9.12
C GLN A 235 1.90 8.96 9.42
N VAL A 236 0.87 8.42 10.03
CA VAL A 236 0.61 6.99 9.99
C VAL A 236 0.03 6.59 8.65
N ASN A 237 -0.70 7.50 8.00
CA ASN A 237 -1.05 7.37 6.59
C ASN A 237 0.04 8.02 5.74
N ILE A 238 0.77 7.22 4.99
CA ILE A 238 1.82 7.69 4.07
C ILE A 238 1.19 8.35 2.83
N THR A 239 -0.08 8.07 2.56
CA THR A 239 -0.88 8.82 1.61
C THR A 239 -1.41 10.07 2.28
N PHE A 240 -0.96 11.18 1.77
CA PHE A 240 -1.27 12.51 2.27
C PHE A 240 -2.78 12.78 2.25
N PRO A 241 -3.28 13.62 3.14
CA PRO A 241 -4.63 14.20 3.02
C PRO A 241 -4.87 14.86 1.66
N ASP A 242 -3.79 15.39 1.06
CA ASP A 242 -3.80 15.91 -0.31
C ASP A 242 -3.79 14.82 -1.39
N SER A 243 -3.77 13.53 -1.05
CA SER A 243 -3.70 12.43 -2.04
C SER A 243 -4.99 12.23 -2.84
N CYS A 244 -6.03 12.93 -2.47
CA CYS A 244 -7.35 12.83 -3.13
C CYS A 244 -7.95 11.42 -3.13
N GLN A 245 -7.50 10.55 -2.23
CA GLN A 245 -8.08 9.22 -2.04
C GLN A 245 -9.22 9.29 -1.04
N ASP A 246 -10.38 9.72 -1.51
CA ASP A 246 -11.58 9.95 -0.68
C ASP A 246 -12.69 8.92 -0.89
N GLY A 247 -12.44 7.90 -1.73
CA GLY A 247 -13.41 6.84 -2.01
C GLY A 247 -14.47 7.21 -3.05
N ASP A 248 -14.30 8.30 -3.79
CA ASP A 248 -15.27 8.75 -4.81
C ASP A 248 -15.73 7.62 -5.74
N GLY A 249 -14.79 6.83 -6.27
CA GLY A 249 -15.14 5.73 -7.17
C GLY A 249 -15.91 4.62 -6.47
N HIS A 250 -15.57 4.30 -5.23
CA HIS A 250 -16.34 3.33 -4.44
C HIS A 250 -17.79 3.79 -4.27
N LEU A 251 -17.97 5.02 -3.82
CA LEU A 251 -19.30 5.59 -3.59
C LEU A 251 -20.12 5.64 -4.88
N ALA A 252 -19.50 6.02 -6.01
CA ALA A 252 -20.16 6.06 -7.31
C ALA A 252 -20.59 4.68 -7.80
N VAL A 253 -19.71 3.66 -7.65
CA VAL A 253 -20.01 2.27 -8.04
C VAL A 253 -21.07 1.65 -7.12
N TRP A 254 -20.96 1.82 -5.81
CA TRP A 254 -21.96 1.29 -4.87
C TRP A 254 -23.34 1.93 -5.08
N LYS A 255 -23.41 3.23 -5.42
CA LYS A 255 -24.67 3.94 -5.69
C LYS A 255 -25.47 3.31 -6.83
N ILE A 256 -24.80 2.70 -7.80
CA ILE A 256 -25.44 2.06 -8.96
C ILE A 256 -25.57 0.54 -8.83
N GLY A 257 -25.39 -0.02 -7.63
CA GLY A 257 -25.56 -1.45 -7.34
C GLY A 257 -24.31 -2.31 -7.63
N GLY A 258 -23.12 -1.70 -7.65
CA GLY A 258 -21.87 -2.48 -7.69
C GLY A 258 -21.64 -3.22 -6.38
N GLN A 259 -21.18 -4.47 -6.48
CA GLN A 259 -20.98 -5.35 -5.34
C GLN A 259 -19.84 -4.86 -4.43
N ARG A 260 -20.16 -4.79 -3.14
CA ARG A 260 -19.18 -4.45 -2.10
C ARG A 260 -18.33 -5.67 -1.73
N THR A 261 -17.03 -5.45 -1.63
CA THR A 261 -16.12 -6.44 -1.04
C THR A 261 -15.48 -5.89 0.23
N LYS A 262 -14.76 -6.75 0.95
CA LYS A 262 -13.98 -6.33 2.11
C LYS A 262 -12.94 -5.28 1.71
N ILE A 263 -12.75 -4.30 2.58
CA ILE A 263 -11.71 -3.29 2.48
C ILE A 263 -10.70 -3.51 3.60
N ALA A 264 -9.44 -3.42 3.28
CA ALA A 264 -8.37 -3.41 4.27
C ALA A 264 -7.39 -2.28 4.01
N LEU A 265 -6.71 -1.85 5.06
CA LEU A 265 -5.61 -0.92 4.96
C LEU A 265 -4.40 -1.67 4.39
N SER A 266 -3.80 -1.15 3.32
CA SER A 266 -2.48 -1.58 2.84
C SER A 266 -1.45 -0.99 3.78
N ALA A 267 -1.14 -1.74 4.84
CA ALA A 267 -0.56 -1.16 6.03
C ALA A 267 0.95 -1.40 6.14
N ASP A 268 1.63 -0.38 6.65
CA ASP A 268 3.03 -0.39 7.03
C ASP A 268 3.14 0.10 8.49
N PRO A 269 3.83 -0.63 9.39
CA PRO A 269 3.97 -0.21 10.77
C PRO A 269 4.70 1.14 10.86
N GLN A 270 4.09 2.11 11.52
CA GLN A 270 4.64 3.46 11.66
C GLN A 270 4.55 3.96 13.08
N VAL A 271 5.55 4.75 13.49
CA VAL A 271 5.45 5.62 14.66
C VAL A 271 5.00 6.99 14.17
N PRO A 272 3.90 7.54 14.70
CA PRO A 272 3.47 8.88 14.35
C PRO A 272 4.56 9.89 14.69
N ASN A 273 4.87 10.78 13.78
CA ASN A 273 5.84 11.85 14.01
C ASN A 273 5.21 13.21 13.63
N PRO A 274 4.57 13.90 14.61
CA PRO A 274 3.90 15.16 14.34
C PRO A 274 4.89 16.19 13.78
N GLY A 275 4.47 16.90 12.75
CA GLY A 275 5.26 17.97 12.12
C GLY A 275 6.30 17.53 11.10
N VAL A 276 6.48 16.24 10.88
CA VAL A 276 7.29 15.72 9.78
C VAL A 276 6.36 15.29 8.64
N ARG A 277 6.17 16.15 7.65
CA ARG A 277 5.53 15.73 6.41
C ARG A 277 6.54 14.92 5.59
N ILE A 278 6.27 13.65 5.35
CA ILE A 278 6.95 12.91 4.28
C ILE A 278 6.38 13.45 2.97
N GLY A 279 6.93 14.56 2.52
CA GLY A 279 6.63 15.13 1.23
C GLY A 279 7.68 14.72 0.21
N PRO A 280 7.39 15.01 -1.05
CA PRO A 280 8.32 14.73 -2.14
C PRO A 280 9.69 15.37 -1.96
N ASN A 281 9.85 16.31 -1.04
CA ASN A 281 11.11 17.03 -0.76
C ASN A 281 11.70 16.71 0.62
N THR A 282 11.09 15.83 1.41
CA THR A 282 11.65 15.43 2.70
C THR A 282 12.58 14.25 2.46
N PRO A 283 13.88 14.34 2.79
CA PRO A 283 14.73 13.17 2.71
C PRO A 283 14.17 12.08 3.61
N TRP A 284 13.78 10.98 3.04
CA TRP A 284 13.30 9.78 3.75
C TRP A 284 14.26 9.39 4.89
N LEU A 285 15.56 9.57 4.67
CA LEU A 285 16.62 9.31 5.63
C LEU A 285 16.57 10.25 6.85
N ALA A 286 16.17 11.50 6.72
CA ALA A 286 16.17 12.45 7.83
C ALA A 286 14.98 12.24 8.78
N ALA A 287 13.90 11.63 8.30
CA ALA A 287 12.69 11.35 9.10
C ALA A 287 12.71 9.96 9.77
N ASN A 288 13.71 9.10 9.52
CA ASN A 288 13.47 7.65 9.57
C ASN A 288 14.47 6.79 10.33
N GLN A 289 15.25 7.34 11.23
CA GLN A 289 15.96 6.47 12.19
C GLN A 289 14.95 5.71 13.06
N THR A 290 13.80 6.33 13.37
CA THR A 290 12.65 5.67 13.98
C THR A 290 12.19 4.45 13.17
N LYS A 291 12.17 4.55 11.83
CA LYS A 291 11.80 3.42 10.95
C LYS A 291 12.78 2.26 11.08
N ILE A 292 14.08 2.54 11.09
CA ILE A 292 15.12 1.51 11.27
C ILE A 292 14.90 0.76 12.58
N VAL A 293 14.65 1.49 13.69
CA VAL A 293 14.41 0.88 15.01
C VAL A 293 13.13 0.06 15.02
N THR A 294 12.05 0.58 14.40
CA THR A 294 10.75 -0.11 14.40
C THR A 294 10.72 -1.35 13.51
N GLU A 295 11.66 -1.49 12.61
CA GLU A 295 11.83 -2.70 11.79
C GLU A 295 12.65 -3.79 12.48
N GLN A 296 13.40 -3.45 13.54
CA GLN A 296 14.21 -4.43 14.27
C GLN A 296 13.34 -5.50 14.97
N PRO A 297 13.86 -6.74 15.10
CA PRO A 297 13.14 -7.85 15.71
C PRO A 297 13.17 -7.80 17.24
N TYR A 298 12.82 -6.62 17.82
CA TYR A 298 12.77 -6.43 19.26
C TYR A 298 11.38 -6.78 19.83
N LEU A 299 11.31 -6.93 21.14
CA LEU A 299 10.10 -7.32 21.86
C LEU A 299 8.89 -6.45 21.47
N ARG A 300 7.82 -7.11 21.02
CA ARG A 300 6.54 -6.47 20.66
C ARG A 300 5.42 -6.98 21.54
N VAL A 301 4.69 -6.04 22.14
CA VAL A 301 3.55 -6.36 23.00
C VAL A 301 2.32 -5.53 22.62
N ASN A 302 1.17 -6.03 23.03
CA ASN A 302 -0.10 -5.30 22.96
C ASN A 302 -0.32 -4.45 24.23
N GLU A 303 -1.45 -3.75 24.34
CA GLU A 303 -1.82 -2.93 25.51
C GLU A 303 -1.94 -3.76 26.80
N LEU A 304 -2.20 -5.05 26.69
CA LEU A 304 -2.22 -5.98 27.83
C LEU A 304 -0.81 -6.42 28.26
N GLY A 305 0.25 -5.91 27.67
CA GLY A 305 1.62 -6.29 27.97
C GLY A 305 2.00 -7.70 27.50
N LYS A 306 1.27 -8.26 26.54
CA LYS A 306 1.48 -9.63 26.02
C LYS A 306 2.03 -9.60 24.60
N ARG A 307 2.99 -10.49 24.31
CA ARG A 307 3.44 -10.77 22.93
C ARG A 307 2.27 -11.31 22.12
N PHE A 308 2.29 -11.08 20.82
CA PHE A 308 1.23 -11.50 19.90
C PHE A 308 1.79 -11.98 18.54
N ILE A 309 3.10 -11.92 18.37
CA ILE A 309 3.78 -12.26 17.10
C ILE A 309 5.20 -12.74 17.38
N ASN A 310 5.74 -13.57 16.47
CA ASN A 310 7.18 -13.80 16.39
C ASN A 310 7.86 -12.52 15.85
N GLU A 311 8.83 -11.99 16.57
CA GLU A 311 9.48 -10.72 16.25
C GLU A 311 10.28 -10.75 14.94
N GLU A 312 10.69 -11.94 14.47
CA GLU A 312 11.33 -12.10 13.16
C GLU A 312 10.41 -11.69 11.98
N MET A 313 9.10 -11.55 12.23
CA MET A 313 8.16 -11.05 11.23
C MET A 313 8.17 -9.52 11.11
N SER A 314 9.00 -8.83 11.87
CA SER A 314 9.02 -7.35 11.92
C SER A 314 9.31 -6.69 10.57
N ASN A 315 10.00 -7.37 9.67
CA ASN A 315 10.29 -6.92 8.32
C ASN A 315 9.19 -7.30 7.29
N GLN A 316 8.19 -8.06 7.70
CA GLN A 316 7.03 -8.40 6.87
C GLN A 316 5.92 -7.37 7.10
N HIS A 317 6.04 -6.20 6.53
CA HIS A 317 5.23 -5.03 6.84
C HIS A 317 3.73 -5.29 6.85
N THR A 318 3.21 -5.96 5.82
CA THR A 318 1.78 -6.28 5.75
C THR A 318 1.39 -7.30 6.81
N ALA A 319 2.21 -8.33 7.02
CA ALA A 319 1.91 -9.38 8.01
C ALA A 319 1.89 -8.80 9.42
N ILE A 320 2.88 -7.98 9.78
CA ILE A 320 2.92 -7.37 11.11
C ILE A 320 1.79 -6.35 11.30
N SER A 321 1.47 -5.54 10.28
CA SER A 321 0.36 -4.60 10.36
C SER A 321 -0.97 -5.31 10.48
N THR A 322 -1.18 -6.39 9.73
CA THR A 322 -2.37 -7.23 9.88
C THR A 322 -2.45 -7.84 11.27
N SER A 323 -1.32 -8.31 11.81
CA SER A 323 -1.24 -8.82 13.19
C SER A 323 -1.57 -7.73 14.21
N ILE A 324 -1.04 -6.51 14.02
CA ILE A 324 -1.38 -5.36 14.88
C ILE A 324 -2.88 -5.10 14.85
N ILE A 325 -3.50 -5.02 13.67
CA ILE A 325 -4.93 -4.74 13.50
C ILE A 325 -5.79 -5.83 14.15
N ARG A 326 -5.40 -7.11 14.03
CA ARG A 326 -6.20 -8.25 14.49
C ARG A 326 -6.05 -8.56 15.97
N ASN A 327 -4.87 -8.33 16.54
CA ASN A 327 -4.53 -8.74 17.90
C ASN A 327 -4.50 -7.59 18.91
N ASN A 328 -4.79 -6.36 18.48
CA ASN A 328 -4.75 -5.18 19.33
C ASN A 328 -6.00 -4.32 19.13
N THR A 329 -6.48 -3.69 20.20
CA THR A 329 -7.77 -2.98 20.19
C THR A 329 -7.71 -1.63 19.49
N ASN A 330 -6.55 -0.96 19.44
CA ASN A 330 -6.36 0.39 18.94
C ASN A 330 -5.47 0.47 17.70
N MET A 331 -5.34 -0.64 16.96
CA MET A 331 -4.50 -0.73 15.76
C MET A 331 -3.05 -0.31 16.03
N CYS A 332 -2.55 -0.54 17.24
CA CYS A 332 -1.18 -0.25 17.63
C CYS A 332 -0.58 -1.35 18.49
N CYS A 333 0.74 -1.43 18.51
CA CYS A 333 1.52 -2.24 19.42
C CYS A 333 2.66 -1.42 20.02
N PHE A 334 3.38 -2.01 20.97
CA PHE A 334 4.50 -1.38 21.64
C PHE A 334 5.76 -2.18 21.38
N LEU A 335 6.79 -1.49 20.86
CA LEU A 335 8.15 -2.01 20.73
C LEU A 335 8.93 -1.59 21.96
N ILE A 336 9.54 -2.54 22.66
CA ILE A 336 10.22 -2.30 23.94
C ILE A 336 11.64 -2.85 23.86
N PHE A 337 12.60 -2.07 24.31
CA PHE A 337 14.00 -2.47 24.43
C PHE A 337 14.70 -1.65 25.51
N ASP A 338 15.87 -2.10 25.94
CA ASP A 338 16.62 -1.47 27.00
C ASP A 338 17.80 -0.61 26.50
N GLU A 339 18.50 0.02 27.42
CA GLU A 339 19.65 0.89 27.16
C GLU A 339 20.80 0.17 26.45
N ASP A 340 21.07 -1.10 26.79
CA ASP A 340 22.13 -1.88 26.14
C ASP A 340 21.80 -2.12 24.67
N THR A 341 20.55 -2.43 24.38
CA THR A 341 20.05 -2.57 23.00
C THR A 341 20.10 -1.23 22.26
N ALA A 342 19.67 -0.13 22.90
CA ALA A 342 19.75 1.21 22.29
C ALA A 342 21.18 1.60 21.92
N LYS A 343 22.14 1.35 22.81
CA LYS A 343 23.56 1.59 22.54
C LYS A 343 24.11 0.73 21.43
N SER A 344 23.68 -0.53 21.34
CA SER A 344 24.15 -1.45 20.30
C SER A 344 23.81 -1.01 18.87
N LEU A 345 22.79 -0.17 18.70
CA LEU A 345 22.40 0.38 17.41
C LEU A 345 23.47 1.31 16.79
N ALA A 346 24.38 1.84 17.61
CA ALA A 346 25.52 2.63 17.13
C ALA A 346 26.57 1.77 16.42
N ASP A 347 26.66 0.51 16.78
CA ASP A 347 27.64 -0.43 16.23
C ASP A 347 27.02 -1.38 15.20
N HIS A 348 25.77 -1.79 15.42
CA HIS A 348 25.11 -2.80 14.62
C HIS A 348 23.59 -2.61 14.54
N VAL A 349 23.08 -2.70 13.35
CA VAL A 349 21.66 -2.83 13.01
C VAL A 349 21.49 -4.15 12.27
N GLU A 350 20.46 -4.90 12.55
CA GLU A 350 20.17 -6.15 11.84
C GLU A 350 19.71 -5.82 10.41
N ASP A 351 20.66 -5.82 9.47
CA ASP A 351 20.45 -5.41 8.07
C ASP A 351 19.39 -6.22 7.33
N ASP A 352 19.14 -7.45 7.75
CA ASP A 352 18.07 -8.29 7.17
C ASP A 352 16.66 -7.82 7.56
N TYR A 353 16.57 -6.92 8.54
CA TYR A 353 15.31 -6.37 9.06
C TYR A 353 15.06 -4.92 8.69
N VAL A 354 15.96 -4.29 7.95
CA VAL A 354 15.74 -2.91 7.51
C VAL A 354 15.43 -2.84 6.04
N TYR A 355 14.67 -1.82 5.67
CA TYR A 355 14.46 -1.50 4.28
C TYR A 355 15.80 -1.28 3.59
N PHE A 356 15.98 -1.81 2.39
CA PHE A 356 17.30 -1.90 1.71
C PHE A 356 18.08 -0.59 1.64
N ILE A 357 17.38 0.56 1.62
CA ILE A 357 18.01 1.90 1.62
C ILE A 357 18.70 2.23 2.96
N PHE A 358 18.37 1.51 4.01
CA PHE A 358 18.97 1.68 5.34
C PHE A 358 20.03 0.63 5.66
N LYS A 359 20.33 -0.29 4.74
CA LYS A 359 21.37 -1.28 4.96
C LYS A 359 22.72 -0.60 5.22
N GLY A 360 23.40 -1.06 6.28
CA GLY A 360 24.65 -0.47 6.75
C GLY A 360 24.51 0.87 7.48
N VAL A 361 23.29 1.34 7.75
CA VAL A 361 23.06 2.54 8.56
C VAL A 361 23.05 2.18 10.03
N THR A 362 23.84 2.88 10.85
CA THR A 362 23.88 2.78 12.31
C THR A 362 23.29 4.04 12.96
N ILE A 363 22.86 3.93 14.23
CA ILE A 363 22.18 5.00 14.93
C ILE A 363 22.99 5.39 16.17
N HIS A 364 23.66 6.53 16.17
CA HIS A 364 24.53 6.98 17.24
C HIS A 364 23.87 7.91 18.26
N ASN A 365 22.72 8.50 17.93
CA ASN A 365 22.07 9.56 18.71
C ASN A 365 20.56 9.30 18.88
N LEU A 366 20.19 8.05 19.16
CA LEU A 366 18.78 7.65 19.27
C LEU A 366 18.04 8.46 20.35
N ARG A 367 18.66 8.59 21.53
CA ARG A 367 18.05 9.30 22.66
C ARG A 367 17.79 10.77 22.33
N GLU A 368 18.78 11.47 21.80
CA GLU A 368 18.67 12.88 21.40
C GLU A 368 17.56 13.09 20.38
N GLN A 369 17.40 12.16 19.44
CA GLN A 369 16.33 12.23 18.45
C GLN A 369 14.96 11.98 19.06
N MET A 370 14.84 11.04 20.00
CA MET A 370 13.62 10.83 20.76
C MET A 370 13.27 12.05 21.59
N ASP A 371 14.23 12.63 22.31
CA ASP A 371 14.06 13.85 23.11
C ASP A 371 13.58 15.02 22.25
N GLU A 372 14.17 15.21 21.07
CA GLU A 372 13.75 16.24 20.13
C GLU A 372 12.30 16.01 19.64
N ALA A 373 11.94 14.78 19.34
CA ALA A 373 10.59 14.44 18.92
C ALA A 373 9.57 14.63 20.05
N ILE A 374 9.91 14.22 21.27
CA ILE A 374 9.08 14.40 22.47
C ILE A 374 8.89 15.89 22.77
N ALA A 375 9.96 16.68 22.70
CA ALA A 375 9.90 18.14 22.89
C ALA A 375 9.00 18.84 21.84
N LYS A 376 8.88 18.28 20.65
CA LYS A 376 7.96 18.72 19.59
C LYS A 376 6.53 18.18 19.75
N GLY A 377 6.23 17.49 20.85
CA GLY A 377 4.89 17.00 21.20
C GLY A 377 4.60 15.56 20.76
N ASN A 378 5.60 14.79 20.35
CA ASN A 378 5.39 13.38 20.06
C ASN A 378 5.16 12.61 21.37
N ARG A 379 3.99 12.00 21.51
CA ARG A 379 3.58 11.19 22.68
C ARG A 379 3.54 9.69 22.40
N HIS A 380 4.05 9.27 21.25
CA HIS A 380 4.07 7.87 20.84
C HIS A 380 5.44 7.23 20.97
N MET A 381 6.34 7.87 21.69
CA MET A 381 7.63 7.33 22.09
C MET A 381 8.01 7.87 23.46
N CYS A 382 8.77 7.09 24.21
CA CYS A 382 9.33 7.52 25.49
C CYS A 382 10.56 6.69 25.85
N HIS A 383 11.34 7.20 26.81
CA HIS A 383 12.33 6.44 27.55
C HIS A 383 12.32 6.90 29.00
N PHE A 384 12.37 5.96 29.92
CA PHE A 384 12.34 6.21 31.37
C PHE A 384 13.29 5.26 32.09
N ASP A 385 13.61 5.56 33.35
CA ASP A 385 14.49 4.72 34.18
C ASP A 385 13.84 3.39 34.58
N THR A 386 12.51 3.38 34.65
CA THR A 386 11.76 2.22 35.12
C THR A 386 10.71 1.75 34.14
N LEU A 387 10.43 0.46 34.16
CA LEU A 387 9.35 -0.14 33.37
C LEU A 387 7.97 0.39 33.85
N HIS A 388 7.85 0.71 35.13
CA HIS A 388 6.64 1.31 35.69
C HIS A 388 6.27 2.63 34.98
N GLU A 389 7.22 3.55 34.88
CA GLU A 389 7.01 4.84 34.20
C GLU A 389 6.65 4.66 32.72
N VAL A 390 7.30 3.71 32.01
CA VAL A 390 6.94 3.36 30.63
C VAL A 390 5.50 2.86 30.54
N CYS A 391 5.10 1.97 31.46
CA CYS A 391 3.75 1.40 31.48
C CYS A 391 2.69 2.46 31.77
N GLU A 392 2.94 3.34 32.74
CA GLU A 392 2.03 4.44 33.08
C GLU A 392 1.86 5.40 31.88
N TYR A 393 2.97 5.83 31.27
CA TYR A 393 2.96 6.76 30.14
C TYR A 393 2.30 6.18 28.89
N MET A 394 2.59 4.94 28.56
CA MET A 394 2.10 4.28 27.36
C MET A 394 0.73 3.61 27.53
N GLY A 395 0.28 3.41 28.77
CA GLY A 395 -0.96 2.72 29.06
C GLY A 395 -0.87 1.20 28.85
N ILE A 396 0.24 0.56 29.24
CA ILE A 396 0.48 -0.88 29.14
C ILE A 396 0.24 -1.52 30.51
N HIS A 397 -0.36 -2.72 30.53
CA HIS A 397 -0.57 -3.47 31.76
C HIS A 397 0.76 -4.01 32.31
N GLU A 398 1.26 -3.39 33.40
CA GLU A 398 2.60 -3.60 33.93
C GLU A 398 2.88 -5.04 34.37
N GLU A 399 2.01 -5.64 35.18
CA GLU A 399 2.21 -7.00 35.73
C GLU A 399 2.39 -8.03 34.58
N ASN A 400 1.54 -7.95 33.57
CA ASN A 400 1.65 -8.83 32.41
C ASN A 400 2.92 -8.56 31.61
N LEU A 401 3.31 -7.28 31.48
CA LEU A 401 4.53 -6.92 30.77
C LEU A 401 5.77 -7.45 31.47
N ARG A 402 5.85 -7.33 32.79
CA ARG A 402 6.94 -7.92 33.57
C ARG A 402 7.04 -9.43 33.39
N ALA A 403 5.91 -10.13 33.51
CA ALA A 403 5.88 -11.57 33.24
C ALA A 403 6.25 -11.95 31.79
N THR A 404 5.92 -11.09 30.83
CA THR A 404 6.29 -11.27 29.43
C THR A 404 7.80 -11.08 29.24
N ILE A 405 8.39 -10.04 29.83
CA ILE A 405 9.83 -9.75 29.78
C ILE A 405 10.62 -10.90 30.43
N ASP A 406 10.17 -11.40 31.57
CA ASP A 406 10.83 -12.52 32.26
C ASP A 406 10.92 -13.75 31.35
N ARG A 407 9.81 -14.13 30.70
CA ARG A 407 9.79 -15.27 29.75
C ARG A 407 10.64 -15.00 28.51
N TYR A 408 10.58 -13.78 27.98
CA TYR A 408 11.35 -13.37 26.81
C TYR A 408 12.86 -13.41 27.08
N ASN A 409 13.29 -12.89 28.23
CA ASN A 409 14.68 -12.94 28.66
C ASN A 409 15.13 -14.39 28.92
N HIS A 410 14.29 -15.18 29.58
CA HIS A 410 14.58 -16.60 29.83
C HIS A 410 14.73 -17.40 28.52
N ALA A 411 13.93 -17.11 27.51
CA ALA A 411 14.07 -17.74 26.19
C ALA A 411 15.47 -17.52 25.57
N LYS A 412 16.04 -16.33 25.78
CA LYS A 412 17.45 -16.05 25.40
C LYS A 412 18.45 -16.90 26.17
N GLU A 413 18.25 -17.05 27.47
CA GLU A 413 19.15 -17.79 28.36
C GLU A 413 19.20 -19.27 28.03
N ILE A 414 18.02 -19.88 27.78
CA ILE A 414 17.92 -21.31 27.48
C ILE A 414 18.12 -21.65 26.00
N GLY A 415 18.22 -20.63 25.12
CA GLY A 415 18.39 -20.83 23.69
C GLY A 415 17.14 -21.35 22.97
N TYR A 416 15.94 -21.10 23.51
CA TYR A 416 14.67 -21.53 22.92
C TYR A 416 13.48 -20.66 23.37
N ASP A 417 12.75 -20.11 22.40
CA ASP A 417 11.48 -19.39 22.64
C ASP A 417 10.30 -20.34 22.47
N ALA A 418 9.72 -20.78 23.58
CA ALA A 418 8.59 -21.70 23.58
C ALA A 418 7.26 -21.01 23.21
N ASP A 419 7.17 -19.68 23.36
CA ASP A 419 5.92 -18.93 23.16
C ASP A 419 5.68 -18.62 21.66
N PHE A 420 6.71 -18.14 20.95
CA PHE A 420 6.58 -17.66 19.57
C PHE A 420 7.64 -18.19 18.61
N HIS A 421 8.57 -19.02 19.09
CA HIS A 421 9.66 -19.64 18.30
C HIS A 421 10.57 -18.62 17.59
N THR A 422 10.73 -17.42 18.19
CA THR A 422 11.73 -16.44 17.74
C THR A 422 13.12 -17.02 17.94
N ASP A 423 13.98 -16.96 16.90
CA ASP A 423 15.37 -17.40 17.02
C ASP A 423 16.06 -16.61 18.13
N PRO A 424 16.62 -17.28 19.16
CA PRO A 424 17.24 -16.62 20.31
C PRO A 424 18.37 -15.66 19.97
N LYS A 425 18.97 -15.76 18.78
CA LYS A 425 19.99 -14.81 18.32
C LYS A 425 19.42 -13.39 18.20
N TYR A 426 18.13 -13.24 17.85
CA TYR A 426 17.44 -11.96 17.70
C TYR A 426 16.80 -11.46 19.01
N ILE A 427 16.66 -12.31 20.01
CA ILE A 427 16.14 -11.89 21.32
C ILE A 427 17.15 -10.96 21.98
N LYS A 428 16.72 -9.72 22.22
CA LYS A 428 17.47 -8.71 22.98
C LYS A 428 16.84 -8.58 24.36
N PRO A 429 17.49 -9.07 25.44
CA PRO A 429 16.93 -9.00 26.79
C PRO A 429 16.57 -7.57 27.18
N VAL A 430 15.48 -7.40 27.92
CA VAL A 430 15.03 -6.11 28.43
C VAL A 430 15.29 -6.07 29.94
N ARG A 431 16.11 -5.13 30.43
CA ARG A 431 16.56 -5.03 31.81
C ARG A 431 16.58 -3.59 32.30
N GLU A 432 15.87 -3.28 33.38
CA GLU A 432 15.94 -1.96 34.06
C GLU A 432 17.36 -1.67 34.55
N SER A 433 18.13 -2.69 34.89
CA SER A 433 19.52 -2.53 35.39
C SER A 433 20.52 -2.04 34.33
N SER A 434 20.17 -2.05 33.04
CA SER A 434 21.02 -1.53 31.97
C SER A 434 20.99 0.00 31.86
N GLY A 435 19.94 0.63 32.37
CA GLY A 435 19.65 2.06 32.27
C GLY A 435 18.21 2.30 31.85
N HIS A 436 17.99 3.19 30.86
CA HIS A 436 16.63 3.50 30.42
C HIS A 436 15.97 2.33 29.69
N ILE A 437 14.64 2.25 29.82
CA ILE A 437 13.77 1.44 29.01
C ILE A 437 13.13 2.34 27.94
N TYR A 438 13.25 1.93 26.70
CA TYR A 438 12.72 2.63 25.53
C TYR A 438 11.43 1.98 25.05
N CYS A 439 10.49 2.79 24.64
CA CYS A 439 9.23 2.31 24.10
C CYS A 439 8.75 3.17 22.92
N TYR A 440 8.34 2.50 21.83
CA TYR A 440 7.62 3.11 20.73
C TYR A 440 6.21 2.53 20.65
N ARG A 441 5.20 3.39 20.52
CA ARG A 441 3.86 2.98 20.12
C ARG A 441 3.79 3.02 18.59
N ILE A 442 3.67 1.84 17.99
CA ILE A 442 3.68 1.62 16.54
C ILE A 442 2.25 1.36 16.09
N PHE A 443 1.80 2.11 15.09
CA PHE A 443 0.48 1.95 14.49
C PHE A 443 0.55 1.22 13.16
N ALA A 444 -0.52 0.49 12.83
CA ALA A 444 -0.76 0.06 11.46
C ALA A 444 -1.13 1.29 10.63
N GLY A 445 -0.17 1.85 9.93
CA GLY A 445 -0.36 2.96 8.99
C GLY A 445 -0.81 2.49 7.62
N GLY A 446 -1.17 3.40 6.73
CA GLY A 446 -1.66 3.04 5.40
C GLY A 446 -0.96 3.76 4.26
N TYR A 447 -0.56 2.99 3.25
CA TYR A 447 -0.24 3.54 1.93
C TYR A 447 -1.51 3.81 1.14
N ASP A 448 -2.48 2.89 1.25
CA ASP A 448 -3.76 2.93 0.58
C ASP A 448 -4.77 2.02 1.29
N THR A 449 -6.02 2.06 0.87
CA THR A 449 -6.98 1.00 1.14
C THR A 449 -7.10 0.10 -0.09
N MET A 450 -7.28 -1.20 0.15
CA MET A 450 -7.39 -2.20 -0.90
C MET A 450 -8.73 -2.91 -0.82
N GLY A 451 -9.33 -3.17 -1.99
CA GLY A 451 -10.65 -3.79 -2.08
C GLY A 451 -11.80 -2.79 -2.08
N GLY A 452 -13.00 -3.27 -1.83
CA GLY A 452 -14.24 -2.52 -1.80
C GLY A 452 -15.15 -2.75 -3.00
N ILE A 453 -14.60 -3.18 -4.15
CA ILE A 453 -15.38 -3.46 -5.36
C ILE A 453 -15.02 -4.84 -5.91
N ALA A 454 -16.03 -5.63 -6.21
CA ALA A 454 -15.87 -6.94 -6.86
C ALA A 454 -15.63 -6.77 -8.35
N ILE A 455 -14.64 -7.50 -8.88
CA ILE A 455 -14.40 -7.64 -10.32
C ILE A 455 -14.24 -9.11 -10.70
N ASP A 456 -14.56 -9.44 -11.94
CA ASP A 456 -14.29 -10.76 -12.52
C ASP A 456 -12.87 -10.84 -13.13
N GLU A 457 -12.54 -11.96 -13.75
CA GLU A 457 -11.25 -12.20 -14.42
C GLU A 457 -11.03 -11.37 -15.70
N ASN A 458 -12.01 -10.59 -16.13
CA ASN A 458 -11.93 -9.64 -17.26
C ASN A 458 -11.99 -8.18 -16.77
N ALA A 459 -11.83 -7.97 -15.46
CA ALA A 459 -11.95 -6.66 -14.83
C ALA A 459 -13.33 -6.00 -14.95
N ASN A 460 -14.40 -6.74 -15.32
CA ASN A 460 -15.75 -6.22 -15.24
C ASN A 460 -16.13 -6.02 -13.78
N ILE A 461 -16.71 -4.87 -13.43
CA ILE A 461 -17.30 -4.67 -12.11
C ILE A 461 -18.59 -5.50 -12.01
N LEU A 462 -18.73 -6.23 -10.91
CA LEU A 462 -19.86 -7.09 -10.65
C LEU A 462 -20.96 -6.37 -9.87
N ASP A 463 -22.20 -6.75 -10.12
CA ASP A 463 -23.35 -6.36 -9.30
C ASP A 463 -23.53 -7.30 -8.10
N GLU A 464 -24.53 -7.03 -7.27
CA GLU A 464 -24.84 -7.84 -6.06
C GLU A 464 -25.23 -9.30 -6.38
N ASN A 465 -25.53 -9.62 -7.63
CA ASN A 465 -25.82 -10.98 -8.10
C ASN A 465 -24.58 -11.68 -8.70
N ASN A 466 -23.41 -11.10 -8.57
CA ASN A 466 -22.16 -11.54 -9.21
C ASN A 466 -22.21 -11.51 -10.77
N LEU A 467 -23.02 -10.66 -11.34
CA LEU A 467 -23.11 -10.48 -12.79
C LEU A 467 -22.36 -9.23 -13.22
N PRO A 468 -21.65 -9.26 -14.37
CA PRO A 468 -20.98 -8.08 -14.90
C PRO A 468 -21.96 -6.94 -15.18
N ILE A 469 -21.64 -5.73 -14.70
CA ILE A 469 -22.33 -4.51 -15.09
C ILE A 469 -21.82 -4.11 -16.48
N GLU A 470 -22.69 -4.16 -17.47
CA GLU A 470 -22.31 -3.93 -18.87
C GLU A 470 -21.71 -2.54 -19.07
N GLY A 471 -20.52 -2.50 -19.70
CA GLY A 471 -19.80 -1.27 -19.99
C GLY A 471 -19.04 -0.67 -18.79
N LEU A 472 -18.92 -1.39 -17.66
CA LEU A 472 -18.24 -0.90 -16.44
C LEU A 472 -17.09 -1.82 -16.03
N TYR A 473 -15.89 -1.23 -15.88
CA TYR A 473 -14.66 -1.94 -15.53
C TYR A 473 -14.01 -1.32 -14.31
N GLY A 474 -13.31 -2.15 -13.51
CA GLY A 474 -12.61 -1.73 -12.29
C GLY A 474 -11.12 -2.06 -12.36
N ALA A 475 -10.28 -1.15 -11.88
CA ALA A 475 -8.84 -1.37 -11.81
C ALA A 475 -8.19 -0.63 -10.63
N GLY A 476 -7.01 -1.10 -10.24
CA GLY A 476 -6.25 -0.51 -9.14
C GLY A 476 -6.74 -0.96 -7.77
N ASP A 477 -6.30 -0.27 -6.74
CA ASP A 477 -6.43 -0.67 -5.35
C ASP A 477 -7.88 -0.94 -4.93
N MET A 478 -8.84 -0.18 -5.46
CA MET A 478 -10.27 -0.40 -5.20
C MET A 478 -10.79 -1.78 -5.64
N ALA A 479 -10.16 -2.38 -6.64
CA ALA A 479 -10.58 -3.65 -7.26
C ALA A 479 -9.65 -4.83 -6.93
N VAL A 480 -8.39 -4.59 -6.54
CA VAL A 480 -7.42 -5.67 -6.29
C VAL A 480 -7.72 -6.51 -5.05
N GLY A 481 -8.66 -6.11 -4.20
CA GLY A 481 -9.19 -6.97 -3.14
C GLY A 481 -9.79 -8.27 -3.69
N SER A 482 -10.38 -8.23 -4.88
CA SER A 482 -10.85 -9.44 -5.59
C SER A 482 -9.69 -10.31 -6.08
N LEU A 483 -8.53 -9.71 -6.32
CA LEU A 483 -7.32 -10.42 -6.75
C LEU A 483 -6.74 -11.27 -5.62
N TYR A 484 -6.67 -10.74 -4.41
CA TYR A 484 -5.96 -11.37 -3.29
C TYR A 484 -6.86 -12.18 -2.35
N GLY A 485 -8.16 -12.21 -2.56
CA GLY A 485 -9.14 -12.85 -1.69
C GLY A 485 -9.38 -12.07 -0.40
N ASP A 486 -8.49 -12.14 0.57
CA ASP A 486 -8.52 -11.23 1.74
C ASP A 486 -7.60 -10.02 1.48
N PRO A 487 -8.14 -8.82 1.32
CA PRO A 487 -7.34 -7.62 1.04
C PRO A 487 -6.37 -7.25 2.17
N SER A 488 -6.56 -7.77 3.39
CA SER A 488 -5.59 -7.58 4.47
C SER A 488 -4.26 -8.31 4.21
N ASN A 489 -4.25 -9.26 3.29
CA ASN A 489 -3.04 -9.94 2.84
C ASN A 489 -2.45 -9.30 1.59
N ALA A 490 -3.15 -8.32 1.02
CA ALA A 490 -2.73 -7.71 -0.22
C ALA A 490 -1.49 -6.86 -0.01
N GLY A 491 -0.52 -7.16 -0.80
CA GLY A 491 0.68 -6.40 -0.87
C GLY A 491 0.86 -5.71 -2.19
N GLY A 492 1.32 -4.48 -2.14
CA GLY A 492 2.02 -3.82 -3.21
C GLY A 492 1.24 -3.36 -4.41
N ASN A 493 1.21 -2.13 -4.45
CA ASN A 493 0.44 -1.23 -5.28
C ASN A 493 0.73 -1.35 -6.78
N VAL A 494 1.98 -1.46 -7.19
CA VAL A 494 2.31 -1.43 -8.63
C VAL A 494 2.12 -2.78 -9.30
N HIS A 495 2.28 -3.89 -8.58
CA HIS A 495 2.06 -5.24 -9.09
C HIS A 495 0.63 -5.54 -9.46
N GLY A 496 -0.31 -4.97 -8.69
CA GLY A 496 -1.74 -5.15 -8.93
C GLY A 496 -2.31 -4.03 -9.78
N SER A 497 -1.88 -2.78 -9.52
CA SER A 497 -2.55 -1.61 -10.07
C SER A 497 -2.31 -1.41 -11.57
N MET A 498 -1.05 -1.45 -12.05
CA MET A 498 -0.80 -1.28 -13.49
C MET A 498 -1.32 -2.46 -14.31
N PRO A 499 -1.04 -3.72 -13.96
CA PRO A 499 -1.60 -4.87 -14.69
C PRO A 499 -3.13 -4.90 -14.71
N SER A 500 -3.82 -4.54 -13.62
CA SER A 500 -5.29 -4.46 -13.62
C SER A 500 -5.80 -3.40 -14.58
N GLY A 501 -5.09 -2.26 -14.66
CA GLY A 501 -5.39 -1.23 -15.65
C GLY A 501 -5.21 -1.71 -17.09
N LEU A 502 -4.10 -2.40 -17.37
CA LEU A 502 -3.85 -3.00 -18.69
C LEU A 502 -4.94 -4.00 -19.06
N LEU A 503 -5.33 -4.88 -18.14
CA LEU A 503 -6.41 -5.83 -18.31
C LEU A 503 -7.76 -5.13 -18.56
N ALA A 504 -8.11 -4.14 -17.76
CA ALA A 504 -9.35 -3.38 -17.92
C ALA A 504 -9.41 -2.66 -19.28
N GLY A 505 -8.26 -2.10 -19.71
CA GLY A 505 -8.14 -1.47 -21.03
C GLY A 505 -8.37 -2.45 -22.18
N ASP A 506 -7.75 -3.64 -22.13
CA ASP A 506 -7.95 -4.67 -23.17
C ASP A 506 -9.40 -5.17 -23.20
N SER A 507 -9.98 -5.43 -22.03
CA SER A 507 -11.37 -5.92 -21.91
C SER A 507 -12.37 -4.89 -22.43
N ALA A 508 -12.21 -3.62 -22.07
CA ALA A 508 -13.06 -2.54 -22.54
C ALA A 508 -12.92 -2.33 -24.06
N ALA A 509 -11.70 -2.44 -24.61
CA ALA A 509 -11.49 -2.36 -26.06
C ALA A 509 -12.17 -3.52 -26.81
N ALA A 510 -12.07 -4.74 -26.27
CA ALA A 510 -12.74 -5.91 -26.85
C ALA A 510 -14.27 -5.75 -26.84
N TYR A 511 -14.82 -5.27 -25.72
CA TYR A 511 -16.25 -4.97 -25.62
C TYR A 511 -16.71 -3.94 -26.66
N ILE A 512 -16.00 -2.83 -26.83
CA ILE A 512 -16.40 -1.81 -27.80
C ILE A 512 -16.37 -2.36 -29.24
N ARG A 513 -15.37 -3.20 -29.57
CA ARG A 513 -15.32 -3.87 -30.87
C ARG A 513 -16.51 -4.81 -31.11
N SER A 514 -17.04 -5.43 -30.04
CA SER A 514 -18.23 -6.29 -30.16
C SER A 514 -19.52 -5.52 -30.38
N LEU A 515 -19.53 -4.18 -30.16
CA LEU A 515 -20.68 -3.31 -30.45
C LEU A 515 -20.71 -2.79 -31.89
N ALA A 516 -19.63 -2.94 -32.66
CA ALA A 516 -19.51 -2.50 -34.03
C ALA A 516 -19.97 -3.61 -34.97
#